data_2ab523687c8f216cdbcd063a868ecde0
#
_entry.id   2ab523687c8f216cdbcd063a868ecde0
#
_cell.length_a   1.000
_cell.length_b   1.000
_cell.length_c   1.000
_cell.angle_alpha   90.00
_cell.angle_beta   90.00
_cell.angle_gamma   90.00
#
_symmetry.space_group_name_H-M   'P 1'
#
loop_
_entity.id
_entity.type
_entity.pdbx_description
1 polymer ?
#
loop_
_entity_poly.entity_id
_entity_poly.type
_entity_poly.pdbx_seq_one_letter_code
_entity_poly.pdbx_strand_id
1 'polypeptide(L)'
;MSVVPITSEAIKSSEVAWFSALCSDDYQFLGVPDGDLRSSWEHCSNIVKTAEAQGFRNILCPSSYQVGQDTLSFVAGCTPITENINFLAAVRCGEMQPIMLGRTLSTLDHMLKGRLTVNIISSDFPGQKEPSPYRYQRSREVVEILKQAWTQEEINFDGEIYNFKGLNTDPVKPYQKGGPLLYFGGYSSDALELCGQHCDVYLMWPEKIDELKSRMQAVHTVAKKYNRTLDYGLRVHMIVRETEIEAREYADFIVSKLDDEYGKVIRDRALDSTSLGVAHQAKNRQLADKYGYVEDNLWTGVGRARSGCGAAIVGSADQVLSKMESYKKMGIRAFILSGYPHMDEAEYFGKLVMPDMDTCSLPHVYGRVPSAPPKTPLGTGERV
;
A
#
# COMPACT_ATOMS: atom_id res chain seq x y z
N MET A 1 -13.69 20.19 5.66
CA MET A 1 -14.49 19.16 4.98
C MET A 1 -13.60 18.46 3.97
N SER A 2 -13.77 17.16 3.81
CA SER A 2 -13.08 16.40 2.75
C SER A 2 -13.33 17.02 1.37
N VAL A 3 -12.41 16.84 0.44
CA VAL A 3 -12.55 17.30 -0.96
C VAL A 3 -13.72 16.61 -1.65
N VAL A 4 -13.96 15.35 -1.31
CA VAL A 4 -15.04 14.51 -1.80
C VAL A 4 -15.60 13.69 -0.63
N PRO A 5 -16.84 13.20 -0.68
CA PRO A 5 -17.34 12.24 0.30
C PRO A 5 -16.44 11.02 0.41
N ILE A 6 -16.16 10.57 1.62
CA ILE A 6 -15.34 9.39 1.92
C ILE A 6 -16.12 8.42 2.81
N THR A 7 -15.77 7.14 2.75
CA THR A 7 -16.47 6.10 3.53
C THR A 7 -16.29 6.28 5.03
N SER A 8 -15.10 6.71 5.46
CA SER A 8 -14.75 6.93 6.88
C SER A 8 -14.97 8.37 7.36
N GLU A 9 -15.87 9.14 6.73
CA GLU A 9 -16.05 10.58 7.03
C GLU A 9 -16.39 10.87 8.49
N ALA A 10 -17.04 9.93 9.16
CA ALA A 10 -17.44 10.08 10.56
C ALA A 10 -16.27 9.97 11.57
N ILE A 11 -15.08 9.52 11.13
CA ILE A 11 -13.92 9.33 12.02
C ILE A 11 -12.87 10.41 11.83
N LYS A 12 -12.15 10.74 12.94
CA LYS A 12 -11.00 11.66 12.91
C LYS A 12 -9.67 10.93 12.78
N SER A 13 -9.62 9.65 13.15
CA SER A 13 -8.42 8.82 13.12
C SER A 13 -7.98 8.46 11.71
N SER A 14 -6.73 8.01 11.59
CA SER A 14 -6.15 7.55 10.33
C SER A 14 -5.52 6.17 10.49
N GLU A 15 -5.52 5.37 9.45
CA GLU A 15 -4.68 4.18 9.39
C GLU A 15 -3.26 4.61 9.02
N VAL A 16 -2.32 4.39 9.93
CA VAL A 16 -0.90 4.68 9.71
C VAL A 16 -0.17 3.36 9.53
N ALA A 17 0.32 3.15 8.33
CA ALA A 17 1.04 1.96 7.92
C ALA A 17 2.53 2.26 7.72
N TRP A 18 3.36 1.25 7.95
CA TRP A 18 4.78 1.27 7.59
C TRP A 18 5.03 0.44 6.32
N PHE A 19 6.30 0.25 5.95
CA PHE A 19 6.73 -0.49 4.75
C PHE A 19 7.76 -1.55 5.11
N SER A 20 7.62 -2.78 4.62
CA SER A 20 8.37 -3.95 5.10
C SER A 20 9.69 -4.25 4.36
N ALA A 21 10.09 -3.45 3.38
CA ALA A 21 11.34 -3.60 2.61
C ALA A 21 11.55 -4.98 1.94
N LEU A 22 10.48 -5.71 1.60
CA LEU A 22 10.58 -7.05 1.00
C LEU A 22 11.31 -7.10 -0.35
N CYS A 23 11.42 -5.97 -1.03
CA CYS A 23 12.04 -5.89 -2.36
C CYS A 23 13.52 -5.48 -2.31
N SER A 24 14.24 -5.72 -1.20
CA SER A 24 15.62 -5.29 -0.98
C SER A 24 15.82 -3.79 -1.26
N ASP A 25 14.90 -2.99 -0.79
CA ASP A 25 14.87 -1.54 -0.98
C ASP A 25 15.06 -0.77 0.33
N ASP A 26 15.87 -1.33 1.23
CA ASP A 26 16.35 -0.66 2.43
C ASP A 26 17.81 -0.23 2.26
N TYR A 27 18.16 0.95 2.79
CA TYR A 27 19.45 1.61 2.54
C TYR A 27 19.89 2.44 3.73
N GLN A 28 21.19 2.42 4.04
CA GLN A 28 21.82 3.46 4.85
C GLN A 28 22.07 4.74 4.02
N PHE A 29 22.50 4.57 2.78
CA PHE A 29 22.64 5.63 1.78
C PHE A 29 21.80 5.25 0.56
N LEU A 30 20.88 6.09 0.18
CA LEU A 30 19.91 5.80 -0.87
C LEU A 30 20.60 5.38 -2.18
N GLY A 31 20.19 4.22 -2.70
CA GLY A 31 20.75 3.65 -3.93
C GLY A 31 22.12 2.96 -3.76
N VAL A 32 22.69 2.93 -2.57
CA VAL A 32 23.93 2.20 -2.28
C VAL A 32 23.56 0.87 -1.61
N PRO A 33 23.76 -0.29 -2.26
CA PRO A 33 23.42 -1.58 -1.68
C PRO A 33 24.16 -1.83 -0.36
N ASP A 34 23.41 -2.29 0.65
CA ASP A 34 23.91 -2.67 1.95
C ASP A 34 23.57 -4.14 2.23
N GLY A 35 24.59 -4.92 2.58
CA GLY A 35 24.42 -6.35 2.83
C GLY A 35 23.60 -6.67 4.06
N ASP A 36 23.66 -5.83 5.08
CA ASP A 36 22.97 -6.02 6.34
C ASP A 36 21.49 -5.60 6.27
N LEU A 37 21.16 -4.72 5.32
CA LEU A 37 19.80 -4.23 5.06
C LEU A 37 19.08 -4.98 3.91
N ARG A 38 19.65 -6.08 3.43
CA ARG A 38 18.99 -6.89 2.38
C ARG A 38 17.71 -7.53 2.88
N SER A 39 16.77 -7.76 1.97
CA SER A 39 15.56 -8.51 2.22
C SER A 39 15.89 -9.96 2.65
N SER A 40 15.97 -10.15 3.95
CA SER A 40 16.04 -11.46 4.62
C SER A 40 14.82 -11.60 5.51
N TRP A 41 14.49 -12.84 5.88
CA TRP A 41 13.42 -13.08 6.86
C TRP A 41 13.67 -12.30 8.16
N GLU A 42 14.88 -12.36 8.66
CA GLU A 42 15.25 -11.71 9.91
C GLU A 42 15.10 -10.19 9.83
N HIS A 43 15.70 -9.56 8.83
CA HIS A 43 15.63 -8.11 8.65
C HIS A 43 14.18 -7.63 8.48
N CYS A 44 13.44 -8.19 7.52
CA CYS A 44 12.08 -7.75 7.24
C CYS A 44 11.09 -8.05 8.38
N SER A 45 11.24 -9.20 9.08
CA SER A 45 10.40 -9.50 10.24
C SER A 45 10.71 -8.60 11.45
N ASN A 46 11.95 -8.14 11.60
CA ASN A 46 12.29 -7.13 12.61
C ASN A 46 11.68 -5.77 12.28
N ILE A 47 11.65 -5.35 11.01
CA ILE A 47 10.91 -4.14 10.61
C ILE A 47 9.42 -4.25 10.99
N VAL A 48 8.78 -5.42 10.76
CA VAL A 48 7.38 -5.66 11.15
C VAL A 48 7.18 -5.53 12.66
N LYS A 49 8.04 -6.17 13.46
CA LYS A 49 7.98 -6.10 14.93
C LYS A 49 8.19 -4.68 15.44
N THR A 50 9.16 -3.95 14.87
CA THR A 50 9.42 -2.55 15.21
C THR A 50 8.20 -1.69 14.89
N ALA A 51 7.61 -1.84 13.69
CA ALA A 51 6.42 -1.10 13.31
C ALA A 51 5.25 -1.39 14.28
N GLU A 52 5.01 -2.65 14.64
CA GLU A 52 3.97 -2.99 15.62
C GLU A 52 4.25 -2.37 16.99
N ALA A 53 5.49 -2.48 17.49
CA ALA A 53 5.89 -1.91 18.77
C ALA A 53 5.75 -0.38 18.82
N GLN A 54 5.99 0.30 17.69
CA GLN A 54 5.81 1.74 17.54
C GLN A 54 4.35 2.17 17.30
N GLY A 55 3.39 1.24 17.29
CA GLY A 55 1.96 1.54 17.21
C GLY A 55 1.41 1.74 15.80
N PHE A 56 2.16 1.41 14.75
CA PHE A 56 1.63 1.39 13.39
C PHE A 56 0.47 0.39 13.28
N ARG A 57 -0.56 0.75 12.52
CA ARG A 57 -1.80 -0.03 12.39
C ARG A 57 -1.82 -0.96 11.20
N ASN A 58 -0.94 -0.77 10.24
CA ASN A 58 -0.81 -1.61 9.05
C ASN A 58 0.65 -1.63 8.60
N ILE A 59 1.01 -2.59 7.76
CA ILE A 59 2.32 -2.64 7.09
C ILE A 59 2.16 -3.08 5.65
N LEU A 60 2.67 -2.29 4.69
CA LEU A 60 2.69 -2.68 3.30
C LEU A 60 3.79 -3.71 3.05
N CYS A 61 3.39 -4.88 2.58
CA CYS A 61 4.25 -5.94 2.08
C CYS A 61 4.26 -5.88 0.55
N PRO A 62 5.31 -5.27 -0.08
CA PRO A 62 5.38 -5.12 -1.52
C PRO A 62 5.65 -6.45 -2.21
N SER A 63 5.35 -6.51 -3.52
CA SER A 63 5.64 -7.66 -4.37
C SER A 63 6.60 -7.26 -5.49
N SER A 64 7.68 -8.02 -5.65
CA SER A 64 8.57 -7.96 -6.79
C SER A 64 8.97 -9.38 -7.18
N TYR A 65 9.20 -9.59 -8.47
CA TYR A 65 9.72 -10.87 -8.96
C TYR A 65 11.25 -10.92 -8.94
N GLN A 66 11.90 -9.80 -9.21
CA GLN A 66 13.34 -9.78 -9.47
C GLN A 66 14.18 -9.78 -8.19
N VAL A 67 13.62 -9.30 -7.10
CA VAL A 67 14.32 -9.15 -5.82
C VAL A 67 13.37 -9.38 -4.66
N GLY A 68 13.89 -9.89 -3.56
CA GLY A 68 13.18 -9.99 -2.31
C GLY A 68 12.45 -11.30 -2.10
N GLN A 69 11.51 -11.28 -1.18
CA GLN A 69 10.77 -12.43 -0.71
C GLN A 69 9.37 -12.48 -1.33
N ASP A 70 8.78 -13.67 -1.39
CA ASP A 70 7.37 -13.82 -1.73
C ASP A 70 6.48 -13.20 -0.66
N THR A 71 5.58 -12.33 -1.11
CA THR A 71 4.73 -11.51 -0.23
C THR A 71 3.81 -12.35 0.65
N LEU A 72 3.10 -13.30 0.07
CA LEU A 72 2.09 -14.08 0.80
C LEU A 72 2.74 -15.08 1.77
N SER A 73 3.86 -15.69 1.38
CA SER A 73 4.67 -16.54 2.26
C SER A 73 5.25 -15.76 3.43
N PHE A 74 5.74 -14.54 3.19
CA PHE A 74 6.23 -13.67 4.25
C PHE A 74 5.12 -13.28 5.23
N VAL A 75 3.96 -12.86 4.73
CA VAL A 75 2.80 -12.53 5.56
C VAL A 75 2.37 -13.74 6.41
N ALA A 76 2.34 -14.95 5.82
CA ALA A 76 2.06 -16.18 6.56
C ALA A 76 3.06 -16.40 7.71
N GLY A 77 4.35 -16.22 7.45
CA GLY A 77 5.39 -16.31 8.47
C GLY A 77 5.26 -15.29 9.59
N CYS A 78 4.72 -14.11 9.32
CA CYS A 78 4.52 -13.05 10.31
C CYS A 78 3.31 -13.28 11.23
N THR A 79 2.40 -14.18 10.91
CA THR A 79 1.18 -14.40 11.69
C THR A 79 1.44 -14.78 13.17
N PRO A 80 2.42 -15.66 13.51
CA PRO A 80 2.69 -16.03 14.89
C PRO A 80 3.54 -15.01 15.67
N ILE A 81 4.09 -14.01 15.02
CA ILE A 81 5.00 -13.03 15.65
C ILE A 81 4.41 -11.63 15.79
N THR A 82 3.12 -11.45 15.41
CA THR A 82 2.39 -10.20 15.49
C THR A 82 0.98 -10.40 16.03
N GLU A 83 0.45 -9.39 16.72
CA GLU A 83 -0.87 -9.46 17.37
C GLU A 83 -1.86 -8.40 16.88
N ASN A 84 -1.39 -7.20 16.55
CA ASN A 84 -2.26 -6.03 16.34
C ASN A 84 -2.13 -5.39 14.95
N ILE A 85 -0.92 -5.43 14.35
CA ILE A 85 -0.66 -4.78 13.07
C ILE A 85 -1.37 -5.53 11.93
N ASN A 86 -2.04 -4.78 11.05
CA ASN A 86 -2.59 -5.32 9.81
C ASN A 86 -1.47 -5.53 8.78
N PHE A 87 -1.75 -6.38 7.80
CA PHE A 87 -0.86 -6.62 6.67
C PHE A 87 -1.52 -6.20 5.37
N LEU A 88 -0.97 -5.20 4.70
CA LEU A 88 -1.37 -4.80 3.35
C LEU A 88 -0.53 -5.59 2.34
N ALA A 89 -1.01 -6.79 1.99
CA ALA A 89 -0.31 -7.69 1.08
C ALA A 89 -0.50 -7.25 -0.38
N ALA A 90 0.60 -6.98 -1.07
CA ALA A 90 0.57 -6.67 -2.49
C ALA A 90 0.38 -7.95 -3.32
N VAL A 91 -0.66 -7.97 -4.15
CA VAL A 91 -1.05 -9.12 -4.98
C VAL A 91 -1.14 -8.71 -6.44
N ARG A 92 -0.31 -9.32 -7.28
CA ARG A 92 -0.38 -9.11 -8.73
C ARG A 92 -1.43 -10.05 -9.33
N CYS A 93 -2.48 -9.47 -9.92
CA CYS A 93 -3.57 -10.24 -10.51
C CYS A 93 -3.09 -11.10 -11.69
N GLY A 94 -3.33 -12.40 -11.57
CA GLY A 94 -2.98 -13.40 -12.58
C GLY A 94 -1.69 -14.20 -12.29
N GLU A 95 -0.89 -13.85 -11.28
CA GLU A 95 0.23 -14.69 -10.83
C GLU A 95 -0.26 -16.03 -10.30
N MET A 96 -1.40 -16.04 -9.66
CA MET A 96 -2.08 -17.23 -9.16
C MET A 96 -3.47 -17.31 -9.78
N GLN A 97 -3.93 -18.54 -10.06
CA GLN A 97 -5.30 -18.77 -10.51
C GLN A 97 -6.30 -18.21 -9.49
N PRO A 98 -7.33 -17.44 -9.91
CA PRO A 98 -8.15 -16.61 -8.99
C PRO A 98 -8.78 -17.37 -7.83
N ILE A 99 -9.24 -18.60 -8.06
CA ILE A 99 -9.84 -19.43 -7.00
C ILE A 99 -8.80 -19.83 -5.95
N MET A 100 -7.59 -20.20 -6.41
CA MET A 100 -6.49 -20.53 -5.51
C MET A 100 -6.01 -19.32 -4.71
N LEU A 101 -5.97 -18.16 -5.37
CA LEU A 101 -5.69 -16.90 -4.69
C LEU A 101 -6.75 -16.58 -3.63
N GLY A 102 -8.03 -16.72 -3.95
CA GLY A 102 -9.13 -16.53 -3.00
C GLY A 102 -9.00 -17.40 -1.77
N ARG A 103 -8.65 -18.69 -1.95
CA ARG A 103 -8.38 -19.62 -0.85
C ARG A 103 -7.17 -19.23 -0.02
N THR A 104 -6.08 -18.83 -0.65
CA THR A 104 -4.87 -18.39 0.04
C THR A 104 -5.14 -17.16 0.89
N LEU A 105 -5.78 -16.14 0.32
CA LEU A 105 -6.11 -14.90 1.03
C LEU A 105 -7.08 -15.16 2.19
N SER A 106 -8.08 -16.02 2.02
CA SER A 106 -8.99 -16.40 3.10
C SER A 106 -8.27 -17.13 4.23
N THR A 107 -7.34 -18.05 3.89
CA THR A 107 -6.52 -18.74 4.88
C THR A 107 -5.67 -17.76 5.68
N LEU A 108 -4.98 -16.85 5.00
CA LEU A 108 -4.18 -15.80 5.65
C LEU A 108 -5.03 -14.88 6.54
N ASP A 109 -6.23 -14.53 6.08
CA ASP A 109 -7.15 -13.70 6.86
C ASP A 109 -7.59 -14.38 8.16
N HIS A 110 -7.81 -15.71 8.14
CA HIS A 110 -8.04 -16.49 9.36
C HIS A 110 -6.80 -16.54 10.26
N MET A 111 -5.62 -16.81 9.71
CA MET A 111 -4.37 -16.83 10.49
C MET A 111 -4.11 -15.47 11.15
N LEU A 112 -4.43 -14.38 10.47
CA LEU A 112 -4.31 -13.01 10.94
C LEU A 112 -5.51 -12.53 11.77
N LYS A 113 -6.57 -13.33 11.92
CA LYS A 113 -7.80 -12.96 12.65
C LYS A 113 -8.42 -11.64 12.16
N GLY A 114 -8.52 -11.49 10.84
CA GLY A 114 -9.12 -10.31 10.20
C GLY A 114 -8.18 -9.11 10.04
N ARG A 115 -6.87 -9.30 10.15
CA ARG A 115 -5.86 -8.24 9.97
C ARG A 115 -5.26 -8.21 8.55
N LEU A 116 -5.83 -8.92 7.59
CA LEU A 116 -5.39 -8.87 6.19
C LEU A 116 -6.07 -7.71 5.45
N THR A 117 -5.30 -6.97 4.69
CA THR A 117 -5.75 -6.05 3.64
C THR A 117 -4.97 -6.36 2.36
N VAL A 118 -5.52 -6.06 1.20
CA VAL A 118 -4.94 -6.48 -0.08
C VAL A 118 -4.69 -5.27 -0.98
N ASN A 119 -3.45 -5.09 -1.41
CA ASN A 119 -3.09 -4.11 -2.43
C ASN A 119 -3.04 -4.77 -3.81
N ILE A 120 -4.00 -4.44 -4.66
CA ILE A 120 -4.10 -4.98 -6.02
C ILE A 120 -3.05 -4.37 -6.94
N ILE A 121 -2.32 -5.20 -7.67
CA ILE A 121 -1.32 -4.81 -8.66
C ILE A 121 -1.76 -5.26 -10.05
N SER A 122 -1.79 -4.34 -11.02
CA SER A 122 -2.13 -4.56 -12.43
C SER A 122 -0.93 -4.32 -13.36
N SER A 123 0.30 -4.62 -12.91
CA SER A 123 1.51 -4.46 -13.72
C SER A 123 1.79 -5.67 -14.62
N ASP A 124 2.80 -5.53 -15.48
CA ASP A 124 3.31 -6.63 -16.32
C ASP A 124 3.87 -7.78 -15.46
N PHE A 125 3.89 -8.97 -16.05
CA PHE A 125 4.68 -10.08 -15.54
C PHE A 125 6.14 -9.95 -16.00
N PRO A 126 7.07 -10.51 -15.24
CA PRO A 126 8.47 -10.56 -15.66
C PRO A 126 8.63 -11.23 -17.01
N GLY A 127 9.35 -10.57 -17.92
CA GLY A 127 9.58 -11.08 -19.27
C GLY A 127 8.37 -11.01 -20.23
N GLN A 128 7.22 -10.52 -19.77
CA GLN A 128 6.01 -10.37 -20.58
C GLN A 128 5.49 -8.95 -20.51
N LYS A 129 5.37 -8.30 -21.66
CA LYS A 129 4.70 -6.99 -21.75
C LYS A 129 3.31 -7.22 -22.33
N GLU A 130 2.31 -6.76 -21.62
CA GLU A 130 0.91 -6.88 -22.01
C GLU A 130 0.29 -5.50 -22.19
N PRO A 131 -0.65 -5.31 -23.13
CA PRO A 131 -1.40 -4.07 -23.27
C PRO A 131 -2.11 -3.69 -21.97
N SER A 132 -2.11 -2.41 -21.62
CA SER A 132 -2.77 -1.89 -20.43
C SER A 132 -4.23 -2.35 -20.31
N PRO A 133 -5.08 -2.26 -21.36
CA PRO A 133 -6.48 -2.72 -21.27
C PRO A 133 -6.60 -4.19 -20.85
N TYR A 134 -5.75 -5.08 -21.39
CA TYR A 134 -5.77 -6.50 -21.05
C TYR A 134 -5.39 -6.76 -19.59
N ARG A 135 -4.34 -6.09 -19.08
CA ARG A 135 -3.93 -6.21 -17.67
C ARG A 135 -5.04 -5.76 -16.72
N TYR A 136 -5.70 -4.65 -17.03
CA TYR A 136 -6.81 -4.15 -16.21
C TYR A 136 -8.07 -5.02 -16.34
N GLN A 137 -8.34 -5.59 -17.51
CA GLN A 137 -9.41 -6.57 -17.67
C GLN A 137 -9.15 -7.81 -16.79
N ARG A 138 -7.92 -8.35 -16.82
CA ARG A 138 -7.52 -9.45 -15.95
C ARG A 138 -7.70 -9.11 -14.47
N SER A 139 -7.27 -7.94 -14.06
CA SER A 139 -7.39 -7.53 -12.66
C SER A 139 -8.85 -7.36 -12.24
N ARG A 140 -9.71 -6.85 -13.11
CA ARG A 140 -11.15 -6.75 -12.86
C ARG A 140 -11.76 -8.13 -12.65
N GLU A 141 -11.53 -9.05 -13.56
CA GLU A 141 -12.04 -10.42 -13.47
C GLU A 141 -11.55 -11.14 -12.20
N VAL A 142 -10.26 -11.03 -11.89
CA VAL A 142 -9.72 -11.58 -10.64
C VAL A 142 -10.43 -11.01 -9.42
N VAL A 143 -10.59 -9.70 -9.33
CA VAL A 143 -11.25 -9.06 -8.18
C VAL A 143 -12.72 -9.45 -8.07
N GLU A 144 -13.44 -9.55 -9.18
CA GLU A 144 -14.83 -10.00 -9.21
C GLU A 144 -14.97 -11.45 -8.74
N ILE A 145 -14.08 -12.33 -9.19
CA ILE A 145 -14.03 -13.73 -8.77
C ILE A 145 -13.72 -13.84 -7.28
N LEU A 146 -12.74 -13.06 -6.78
CA LEU A 146 -12.44 -13.02 -5.34
C LEU A 146 -13.67 -12.61 -4.52
N LYS A 147 -14.41 -11.58 -4.95
CA LYS A 147 -15.61 -11.14 -4.26
C LYS A 147 -16.71 -12.22 -4.26
N GLN A 148 -16.92 -12.91 -5.38
CA GLN A 148 -17.85 -14.04 -5.42
C GLN A 148 -17.37 -15.15 -4.46
N ALA A 149 -16.09 -15.52 -4.50
CA ALA A 149 -15.51 -16.54 -3.62
C ALA A 149 -15.73 -16.21 -2.13
N TRP A 150 -15.65 -14.93 -1.77
CA TRP A 150 -15.79 -14.50 -0.38
C TRP A 150 -17.24 -14.34 0.12
N THR A 151 -18.19 -14.11 -0.79
CA THR A 151 -19.55 -13.69 -0.42
C THR A 151 -20.66 -14.62 -0.89
N GLN A 152 -20.41 -15.49 -1.88
CA GLN A 152 -21.40 -16.35 -2.49
C GLN A 152 -21.11 -17.84 -2.20
N GLU A 153 -22.11 -18.69 -2.28
CA GLU A 153 -21.96 -20.14 -2.13
C GLU A 153 -21.31 -20.78 -3.37
N GLU A 154 -21.59 -20.23 -4.55
CA GLU A 154 -21.02 -20.68 -5.80
C GLU A 154 -20.43 -19.51 -6.61
N ILE A 155 -19.37 -19.79 -7.35
CA ILE A 155 -18.85 -18.90 -8.38
C ILE A 155 -19.44 -19.30 -9.73
N ASN A 156 -20.13 -18.36 -10.33
CA ASN A 156 -20.59 -18.39 -11.71
C ASN A 156 -20.04 -17.15 -12.41
N PHE A 157 -19.01 -17.32 -13.18
CA PHE A 157 -18.28 -16.22 -13.80
C PHE A 157 -18.02 -16.55 -15.28
N ASP A 158 -18.44 -15.68 -16.17
CA ASP A 158 -18.27 -15.77 -17.63
C ASP A 158 -17.53 -14.52 -18.11
N GLY A 159 -16.20 -14.52 -17.99
CA GLY A 159 -15.32 -13.44 -18.37
C GLY A 159 -14.62 -13.69 -19.71
N GLU A 160 -13.84 -12.70 -20.13
CA GLU A 160 -13.00 -12.80 -21.33
C GLU A 160 -11.75 -13.68 -21.08
N ILE A 161 -11.29 -13.76 -19.83
CA ILE A 161 -10.02 -14.45 -19.45
C ILE A 161 -10.32 -15.67 -18.58
N TYR A 162 -11.25 -15.55 -17.64
CA TYR A 162 -11.63 -16.63 -16.73
C TYR A 162 -13.09 -17.02 -16.90
N ASN A 163 -13.36 -18.33 -16.81
CA ASN A 163 -14.71 -18.88 -16.90
C ASN A 163 -14.88 -19.96 -15.83
N PHE A 164 -15.91 -19.83 -15.00
CA PHE A 164 -16.27 -20.77 -13.95
C PHE A 164 -17.79 -20.97 -13.90
N LYS A 165 -18.24 -22.21 -13.73
CA LYS A 165 -19.65 -22.54 -13.64
C LYS A 165 -19.91 -23.49 -12.48
N GLY A 166 -20.76 -23.08 -11.55
CA GLY A 166 -21.22 -23.88 -10.43
C GLY A 166 -20.07 -24.32 -9.50
N LEU A 167 -19.04 -23.48 -9.35
CA LEU A 167 -17.89 -23.82 -8.53
C LEU A 167 -18.20 -23.45 -7.07
N ASN A 168 -18.29 -24.46 -6.21
CA ASN A 168 -18.53 -24.27 -4.79
C ASN A 168 -17.36 -23.51 -4.13
N THR A 169 -17.66 -22.50 -3.34
CA THR A 169 -16.67 -21.68 -2.63
C THR A 169 -16.44 -22.12 -1.19
N ASP A 170 -17.25 -23.02 -0.66
CA ASP A 170 -16.98 -23.63 0.63
C ASP A 170 -15.84 -24.64 0.55
N PRO A 171 -14.86 -24.58 1.44
CA PRO A 171 -14.75 -23.81 2.69
C PRO A 171 -13.86 -22.56 2.63
N VAL A 172 -13.95 -21.73 1.60
CA VAL A 172 -12.96 -20.66 1.28
C VAL A 172 -13.34 -19.27 1.81
N LYS A 173 -14.25 -19.17 2.77
CA LYS A 173 -14.70 -17.86 3.28
C LYS A 173 -13.61 -17.21 4.15
N PRO A 174 -13.37 -15.88 4.00
CA PRO A 174 -12.42 -15.16 4.83
C PRO A 174 -12.92 -14.95 6.27
N TYR A 175 -12.03 -14.54 7.16
CA TYR A 175 -12.37 -14.13 8.51
C TYR A 175 -13.21 -12.85 8.51
N GLN A 176 -12.85 -11.90 7.65
CA GLN A 176 -13.54 -10.63 7.48
C GLN A 176 -14.86 -10.80 6.73
N LYS A 177 -15.90 -10.11 7.16
CA LYS A 177 -17.20 -10.07 6.48
C LYS A 177 -17.06 -9.41 5.11
N GLY A 178 -17.38 -10.14 4.05
CA GLY A 178 -17.27 -9.67 2.68
C GLY A 178 -15.84 -9.61 2.13
N GLY A 179 -14.86 -10.14 2.89
CA GLY A 179 -13.46 -10.24 2.52
C GLY A 179 -12.59 -9.07 2.97
N PRO A 180 -11.26 -9.20 2.83
CA PRO A 180 -10.30 -8.14 3.11
C PRO A 180 -10.57 -6.86 2.31
N LEU A 181 -10.25 -5.70 2.89
CA LEU A 181 -10.30 -4.43 2.17
C LEU A 181 -9.32 -4.43 1.00
N LEU A 182 -9.77 -3.90 -0.14
CA LEU A 182 -9.00 -3.79 -1.37
C LEU A 182 -8.45 -2.37 -1.52
N TYR A 183 -7.14 -2.26 -1.56
CA TYR A 183 -6.39 -1.04 -1.86
C TYR A 183 -5.90 -1.08 -3.29
N PHE A 184 -5.87 0.06 -3.96
CA PHE A 184 -5.39 0.14 -5.32
C PHE A 184 -4.86 1.54 -5.65
N GLY A 185 -3.76 1.61 -6.40
CA GLY A 185 -3.19 2.85 -6.91
C GLY A 185 -2.98 2.80 -8.42
N GLY A 186 -3.23 3.91 -9.10
CA GLY A 186 -3.01 4.04 -10.53
C GLY A 186 -3.66 5.30 -11.10
N TYR A 187 -3.13 5.81 -12.20
CA TYR A 187 -3.51 7.12 -12.76
C TYR A 187 -4.17 7.05 -14.14
N SER A 188 -4.15 5.89 -14.81
CA SER A 188 -4.81 5.73 -16.11
C SER A 188 -6.33 5.63 -15.94
N SER A 189 -7.08 5.89 -17.03
CA SER A 189 -8.53 5.70 -17.05
C SER A 189 -8.95 4.30 -16.59
N ASP A 190 -8.26 3.26 -17.07
CA ASP A 190 -8.53 1.88 -16.71
C ASP A 190 -8.28 1.63 -15.21
N ALA A 191 -7.24 2.28 -14.65
CA ALA A 191 -6.94 2.22 -13.22
C ALA A 191 -8.04 2.85 -12.38
N LEU A 192 -8.51 4.04 -12.77
CA LEU A 192 -9.59 4.72 -12.07
C LEU A 192 -10.89 3.95 -12.15
N GLU A 193 -11.18 3.32 -13.29
CA GLU A 193 -12.37 2.49 -13.49
C GLU A 193 -12.34 1.25 -12.58
N LEU A 194 -11.23 0.50 -12.57
CA LEU A 194 -11.04 -0.65 -11.68
C LEU A 194 -11.20 -0.25 -10.20
N CYS A 195 -10.56 0.84 -9.78
CA CYS A 195 -10.61 1.31 -8.42
C CYS A 195 -12.02 1.76 -8.03
N GLY A 196 -12.64 2.62 -8.82
CA GLY A 196 -13.97 3.16 -8.56
C GLY A 196 -15.05 2.08 -8.47
N GLN A 197 -14.93 1.03 -9.29
CA GLN A 197 -15.87 -0.08 -9.32
C GLN A 197 -15.65 -1.09 -8.19
N HIS A 198 -14.37 -1.36 -7.79
CA HIS A 198 -14.09 -2.55 -6.99
C HIS A 198 -13.32 -2.31 -5.70
N CYS A 199 -12.49 -1.26 -5.59
CA CYS A 199 -11.60 -1.09 -4.44
C CYS A 199 -12.23 -0.24 -3.34
N ASP A 200 -11.69 -0.34 -2.13
CA ASP A 200 -12.18 0.37 -0.95
C ASP A 200 -11.32 1.60 -0.64
N VAL A 201 -10.02 1.53 -0.92
CA VAL A 201 -9.06 2.62 -0.69
C VAL A 201 -8.28 2.93 -1.96
N TYR A 202 -8.34 4.18 -2.43
CA TYR A 202 -7.52 4.66 -3.53
C TYR A 202 -6.20 5.22 -3.03
N LEU A 203 -5.09 4.60 -3.46
CA LEU A 203 -3.74 4.99 -3.07
C LEU A 203 -3.13 5.97 -4.08
N MET A 204 -2.52 7.03 -3.56
CA MET A 204 -1.79 8.03 -4.34
C MET A 204 -0.33 8.11 -3.90
N TRP A 205 0.54 8.52 -4.82
CA TRP A 205 1.89 8.95 -4.48
C TRP A 205 1.91 10.46 -4.18
N PRO A 206 2.94 10.97 -3.46
CA PRO A 206 2.95 12.35 -3.02
C PRO A 206 3.12 13.31 -4.20
N GLU A 207 2.20 14.23 -4.28
CA GLU A 207 2.17 15.34 -5.23
C GLU A 207 1.77 16.61 -4.46
N LYS A 208 1.78 17.77 -5.12
CA LYS A 208 1.23 18.99 -4.53
C LYS A 208 -0.22 18.79 -4.13
N ILE A 209 -0.63 19.47 -3.07
CA ILE A 209 -1.98 19.34 -2.50
C ILE A 209 -3.08 19.50 -3.56
N ASP A 210 -2.96 20.45 -4.48
CA ASP A 210 -4.00 20.66 -5.50
C ASP A 210 -4.03 19.56 -6.57
N GLU A 211 -2.89 18.93 -6.87
CA GLU A 211 -2.85 17.75 -7.73
C GLU A 211 -3.51 16.54 -7.07
N LEU A 212 -3.24 16.32 -5.78
CA LEU A 212 -3.92 15.26 -4.99
C LEU A 212 -5.45 15.47 -4.95
N LYS A 213 -5.92 16.72 -4.72
CA LYS A 213 -7.37 17.04 -4.77
C LYS A 213 -7.97 16.69 -6.12
N SER A 214 -7.30 17.04 -7.21
CA SER A 214 -7.76 16.75 -8.57
C SER A 214 -7.87 15.24 -8.81
N ARG A 215 -6.93 14.44 -8.29
CA ARG A 215 -6.98 12.97 -8.38
C ARG A 215 -8.12 12.38 -7.58
N MET A 216 -8.31 12.85 -6.36
CA MET A 216 -9.44 12.42 -5.53
C MET A 216 -10.78 12.69 -6.23
N GLN A 217 -10.93 13.87 -6.84
CA GLN A 217 -12.12 14.23 -7.61
C GLN A 217 -12.31 13.34 -8.84
N ALA A 218 -11.24 13.00 -9.55
CA ALA A 218 -11.29 12.15 -10.75
C ALA A 218 -11.79 10.75 -10.40
N VAL A 219 -11.20 10.07 -9.41
CA VAL A 219 -11.63 8.72 -9.01
C VAL A 219 -13.01 8.74 -8.35
N HIS A 220 -13.35 9.79 -7.58
CA HIS A 220 -14.69 9.95 -7.03
C HIS A 220 -15.76 10.01 -8.12
N THR A 221 -15.49 10.73 -9.20
CA THR A 221 -16.42 10.83 -10.35
C THR A 221 -16.67 9.45 -10.96
N VAL A 222 -15.67 8.59 -11.01
CA VAL A 222 -15.83 7.20 -11.46
C VAL A 222 -16.61 6.38 -10.43
N ALA A 223 -16.21 6.39 -9.16
CA ALA A 223 -16.86 5.62 -8.10
C ALA A 223 -18.35 5.94 -7.97
N LYS A 224 -18.72 7.22 -8.18
CA LYS A 224 -20.13 7.66 -8.16
C LYS A 224 -21.00 6.97 -9.22
N LYS A 225 -20.45 6.58 -10.40
CA LYS A 225 -21.18 5.82 -11.41
C LYS A 225 -21.66 4.46 -10.88
N TYR A 226 -20.93 3.91 -9.91
CA TYR A 226 -21.20 2.63 -9.26
C TYR A 226 -21.88 2.78 -7.89
N ASN A 227 -22.38 3.98 -7.55
CA ASN A 227 -22.97 4.30 -6.25
C ASN A 227 -22.03 3.97 -5.07
N ARG A 228 -20.72 4.23 -5.24
CA ARG A 228 -19.69 3.94 -4.23
C ARG A 228 -19.00 5.21 -3.75
N THR A 229 -18.63 5.17 -2.48
CA THR A 229 -17.65 6.07 -1.87
C THR A 229 -16.38 5.27 -1.55
N LEU A 230 -15.25 5.94 -1.56
CA LEU A 230 -13.95 5.35 -1.27
C LEU A 230 -13.32 6.06 -0.08
N ASP A 231 -12.33 5.44 0.53
CA ASP A 231 -11.32 6.17 1.29
C ASP A 231 -10.09 6.44 0.41
N TYR A 232 -9.24 7.35 0.86
CA TYR A 232 -8.06 7.78 0.14
C TYR A 232 -6.82 7.56 0.98
N GLY A 233 -5.76 7.09 0.34
CA GLY A 233 -4.48 6.84 0.96
C GLY A 233 -3.33 7.54 0.24
N LEU A 234 -2.29 7.86 1.01
CA LEU A 234 -1.07 8.48 0.53
C LEU A 234 0.13 7.61 0.91
N ARG A 235 0.90 7.17 -0.10
CA ARG A 235 2.19 6.54 0.09
C ARG A 235 3.28 7.61 0.03
N VAL A 236 4.01 7.83 1.12
CA VAL A 236 5.03 8.88 1.21
C VAL A 236 6.18 8.44 2.13
N HIS A 237 7.41 8.87 1.84
CA HIS A 237 8.53 8.67 2.76
C HIS A 237 8.53 9.73 3.87
N MET A 238 9.20 9.43 4.99
CA MET A 238 9.32 10.29 6.16
C MET A 238 10.78 10.47 6.54
N ILE A 239 11.14 11.68 6.90
CA ILE A 239 12.37 12.02 7.62
C ILE A 239 11.96 12.99 8.72
N VAL A 240 11.88 12.50 9.95
CA VAL A 240 11.50 13.32 11.11
C VAL A 240 12.62 13.34 12.13
N ARG A 241 12.96 14.54 12.62
CA ARG A 241 13.96 14.77 13.67
C ARG A 241 13.41 15.77 14.70
N GLU A 242 14.14 16.00 15.77
CA GLU A 242 13.75 16.98 16.80
C GLU A 242 13.62 18.41 16.20
N THR A 243 14.48 18.74 15.23
CA THR A 243 14.47 20.03 14.55
C THR A 243 14.37 19.89 13.03
N GLU A 244 13.88 20.94 12.35
CA GLU A 244 13.90 21.00 10.89
C GLU A 244 15.33 20.94 10.31
N ILE A 245 16.29 21.56 10.98
CA ILE A 245 17.69 21.59 10.53
C ILE A 245 18.23 20.16 10.49
N GLU A 246 18.10 19.41 11.58
CA GLU A 246 18.54 18.00 11.64
C GLU A 246 17.83 17.13 10.61
N ALA A 247 16.54 17.34 10.36
CA ALA A 247 15.79 16.58 9.35
C ALA A 247 16.32 16.85 7.94
N ARG A 248 16.63 18.11 7.61
CA ARG A 248 17.20 18.51 6.32
C ARG A 248 18.62 18.00 6.14
N GLU A 249 19.46 18.09 7.17
CA GLU A 249 20.81 17.53 7.17
C GLU A 249 20.77 16.01 6.95
N TYR A 250 19.81 15.31 7.55
CA TYR A 250 19.64 13.88 7.32
C TYR A 250 19.16 13.57 5.91
N ALA A 251 18.26 14.37 5.33
CA ALA A 251 17.85 14.24 3.93
C ALA A 251 19.05 14.37 2.98
N ASP A 252 19.94 15.32 3.23
CA ASP A 252 21.19 15.48 2.48
C ASP A 252 22.15 14.31 2.71
N PHE A 253 22.24 13.81 3.95
CA PHE A 253 23.08 12.68 4.31
C PHE A 253 22.71 11.40 3.56
N ILE A 254 21.43 11.03 3.50
CA ILE A 254 21.01 9.76 2.84
C ILE A 254 21.29 9.75 1.34
N VAL A 255 21.41 10.91 0.70
CA VAL A 255 21.74 11.02 -0.74
C VAL A 255 23.20 11.39 -0.99
N SER A 256 24.03 11.56 0.05
CA SER A 256 25.40 12.06 -0.08
C SER A 256 26.35 11.16 -0.86
N LYS A 257 26.04 9.86 -0.95
CA LYS A 257 26.80 8.86 -1.71
C LYS A 257 26.09 8.41 -2.99
N LEU A 258 25.00 9.06 -3.37
CA LEU A 258 24.22 8.68 -4.52
C LEU A 258 24.92 9.10 -5.82
N ASP A 259 25.20 8.13 -6.67
CA ASP A 259 25.54 8.32 -8.07
C ASP A 259 24.23 8.44 -8.89
N ASP A 260 24.00 9.58 -9.52
CA ASP A 260 22.76 9.84 -10.25
C ASP A 260 22.58 8.95 -11.49
N GLU A 261 23.66 8.55 -12.17
CA GLU A 261 23.60 7.61 -13.30
C GLU A 261 23.19 6.22 -12.81
N TYR A 262 23.78 5.76 -11.71
CA TYR A 262 23.36 4.50 -11.10
C TYR A 262 21.92 4.56 -10.55
N GLY A 263 21.55 5.68 -9.94
CA GLY A 263 20.19 5.94 -9.49
C GLY A 263 19.18 5.85 -10.65
N LYS A 264 19.55 6.33 -11.83
CA LYS A 264 18.73 6.16 -13.04
C LYS A 264 18.60 4.69 -13.44
N VAL A 265 19.69 3.91 -13.40
CA VAL A 265 19.65 2.47 -13.68
C VAL A 265 18.69 1.74 -12.73
N ILE A 266 18.69 2.09 -11.43
CA ILE A 266 17.78 1.51 -10.44
C ILE A 266 16.31 1.83 -10.81
N ARG A 267 16.00 3.08 -11.15
CA ARG A 267 14.64 3.48 -11.54
C ARG A 267 14.16 2.77 -12.81
N ASP A 268 15.02 2.65 -13.81
CA ASP A 268 14.66 2.08 -15.12
C ASP A 268 14.44 0.56 -15.06
N ARG A 269 14.98 -0.13 -14.06
CA ARG A 269 14.75 -1.58 -13.83
C ARG A 269 13.36 -1.92 -13.29
N ALA A 270 12.65 -0.96 -12.72
CA ALA A 270 11.34 -1.23 -12.13
C ALA A 270 10.31 -1.60 -13.22
N LEU A 271 9.47 -2.60 -12.95
CA LEU A 271 8.42 -3.07 -13.87
C LEU A 271 7.40 -1.98 -14.23
N ASP A 272 7.25 -0.99 -13.41
CA ASP A 272 6.34 0.14 -13.59
C ASP A 272 7.04 1.43 -14.09
N SER A 273 8.31 1.35 -14.48
CA SER A 273 9.14 2.52 -14.87
C SER A 273 8.52 3.41 -15.95
N THR A 274 7.67 2.86 -16.79
CA THR A 274 6.94 3.58 -17.85
C THR A 274 5.53 4.04 -17.45
N SER A 275 5.12 3.87 -16.19
CA SER A 275 3.78 4.23 -15.74
C SER A 275 3.58 5.76 -15.67
N LEU A 276 2.31 6.19 -15.81
CA LEU A 276 1.94 7.60 -15.64
C LEU A 276 2.34 8.15 -14.27
N GLY A 277 2.23 7.33 -13.22
CA GLY A 277 2.64 7.72 -11.87
C GLY A 277 4.12 8.05 -11.79
N VAL A 278 4.98 7.22 -12.39
CA VAL A 278 6.44 7.48 -12.44
C VAL A 278 6.75 8.75 -13.21
N ALA A 279 6.07 9.00 -14.34
CA ALA A 279 6.23 10.24 -15.10
C ALA A 279 5.84 11.48 -14.27
N HIS A 280 4.77 11.41 -13.46
CA HIS A 280 4.38 12.49 -12.55
C HIS A 280 5.41 12.73 -11.45
N GLN A 281 5.97 11.68 -10.85
CA GLN A 281 7.04 11.83 -9.85
C GLN A 281 8.30 12.44 -10.46
N ALA A 282 8.64 12.10 -11.70
CA ALA A 282 9.74 12.73 -12.43
C ALA A 282 9.49 14.23 -12.67
N LYS A 283 8.26 14.60 -13.06
CA LYS A 283 7.85 16.01 -13.20
C LYS A 283 7.95 16.77 -11.88
N ASN A 284 7.52 16.19 -10.75
CA ASN A 284 7.64 16.82 -9.45
C ASN A 284 9.09 17.15 -9.10
N ARG A 285 10.04 16.23 -9.39
CA ARG A 285 11.46 16.51 -9.19
C ARG A 285 11.96 17.68 -10.05
N GLN A 286 11.48 17.80 -11.29
CA GLN A 286 11.87 18.91 -12.18
C GLN A 286 11.33 20.26 -11.70
N LEU A 287 10.19 20.27 -11.00
CA LEU A 287 9.55 21.46 -10.47
C LEU A 287 10.03 21.85 -9.06
N ALA A 288 10.87 21.01 -8.46
CA ALA A 288 11.41 21.27 -7.13
C ALA A 288 12.37 22.47 -7.14
N ASP A 289 12.48 23.11 -5.99
CA ASP A 289 13.44 24.19 -5.78
C ASP A 289 14.90 23.67 -5.78
N LYS A 290 15.85 24.58 -5.59
CA LYS A 290 17.29 24.23 -5.55
C LYS A 290 17.68 23.27 -4.44
N TYR A 291 16.85 23.10 -3.42
CA TYR A 291 17.04 22.17 -2.31
C TYR A 291 16.25 20.85 -2.48
N GLY A 292 15.51 20.71 -3.57
CA GLY A 292 14.75 19.51 -3.89
C GLY A 292 13.32 19.49 -3.32
N TYR A 293 12.79 20.61 -2.82
CA TYR A 293 11.43 20.69 -2.29
C TYR A 293 10.45 21.18 -3.35
N VAL A 294 9.36 20.47 -3.54
CA VAL A 294 8.29 20.81 -4.51
C VAL A 294 7.15 21.58 -3.84
N GLU A 295 7.03 21.48 -2.55
CA GLU A 295 6.09 22.16 -1.66
C GLU A 295 6.69 22.15 -0.24
N ASP A 296 6.17 22.96 0.68
CA ASP A 296 6.64 22.99 2.08
C ASP A 296 6.70 21.56 2.67
N ASN A 297 7.85 21.22 3.20
CA ASN A 297 8.18 19.93 3.79
C ASN A 297 8.10 18.72 2.82
N LEU A 298 7.84 18.90 1.53
CA LEU A 298 7.76 17.80 0.55
C LEU A 298 9.01 17.77 -0.33
N TRP A 299 9.96 16.93 0.06
CA TRP A 299 11.27 16.76 -0.59
C TRP A 299 11.25 15.61 -1.59
N THR A 300 11.78 15.83 -2.79
CA THR A 300 11.74 14.87 -3.92
C THR A 300 13.02 14.07 -4.10
N GLY A 301 14.00 14.21 -3.21
CA GLY A 301 15.32 13.59 -3.36
C GLY A 301 15.30 12.05 -3.38
N VAL A 302 14.33 11.42 -2.73
CA VAL A 302 14.15 9.96 -2.79
C VAL A 302 13.98 9.46 -4.22
N GLY A 303 13.30 10.23 -5.06
CA GLY A 303 13.07 9.90 -6.47
C GLY A 303 14.32 9.93 -7.36
N ARG A 304 15.49 10.31 -6.83
CA ARG A 304 16.76 10.23 -7.56
C ARG A 304 17.21 8.78 -7.77
N ALA A 305 16.87 7.87 -6.83
CA ALA A 305 17.26 6.46 -6.90
C ALA A 305 16.08 5.48 -6.74
N ARG A 306 14.83 5.96 -6.70
CA ARG A 306 13.66 5.10 -6.52
C ARG A 306 12.63 5.36 -7.61
N SER A 307 12.13 4.31 -8.24
CA SER A 307 10.91 4.34 -9.05
C SER A 307 9.68 4.38 -8.13
N GLY A 308 8.60 4.97 -8.60
CA GLY A 308 7.35 5.05 -7.85
C GLY A 308 7.31 6.23 -6.87
N CYS A 309 7.02 5.97 -5.60
CA CYS A 309 6.98 7.01 -4.56
C CYS A 309 8.35 7.66 -4.39
N GLY A 310 8.50 8.88 -4.87
CA GLY A 310 9.80 9.58 -4.98
C GLY A 310 9.96 10.77 -4.04
N ALA A 311 9.02 11.02 -3.11
CA ALA A 311 9.13 12.14 -2.20
C ALA A 311 8.96 11.72 -0.73
N ALA A 312 9.55 12.54 0.15
CA ALA A 312 9.48 12.41 1.60
C ALA A 312 8.90 13.68 2.23
N ILE A 313 8.17 13.53 3.33
CA ILE A 313 7.91 14.64 4.24
C ILE A 313 9.12 14.76 5.15
N VAL A 314 9.76 15.94 5.15
CA VAL A 314 10.98 16.22 5.89
C VAL A 314 10.75 17.39 6.84
N GLY A 315 11.00 17.20 8.13
CA GLY A 315 10.85 18.29 9.10
C GLY A 315 10.88 17.84 10.57
N SER A 316 10.62 18.79 11.46
CA SER A 316 10.36 18.49 12.86
C SER A 316 9.03 17.76 13.04
N ALA A 317 8.79 17.18 14.24
CA ALA A 317 7.54 16.50 14.56
C ALA A 317 6.31 17.39 14.27
N ASP A 318 6.33 18.65 14.72
CA ASP A 318 5.23 19.60 14.50
C ASP A 318 4.96 19.87 13.02
N GLN A 319 6.01 20.00 12.22
CA GLN A 319 5.90 20.21 10.77
C GLN A 319 5.33 18.98 10.07
N VAL A 320 5.80 17.78 10.44
CA VAL A 320 5.28 16.52 9.92
C VAL A 320 3.82 16.33 10.26
N LEU A 321 3.44 16.55 11.53
CA LEU A 321 2.04 16.49 11.99
C LEU A 321 1.16 17.50 11.25
N SER A 322 1.61 18.75 11.12
CA SER A 322 0.89 19.80 10.39
C SER A 322 0.67 19.42 8.92
N LYS A 323 1.69 18.85 8.26
CA LYS A 323 1.58 18.39 6.88
C LYS A 323 0.59 17.23 6.75
N MET A 324 0.68 16.22 7.62
CA MET A 324 -0.25 15.10 7.65
C MET A 324 -1.69 15.56 7.95
N GLU A 325 -1.87 16.52 8.87
CA GLU A 325 -3.19 17.07 9.16
C GLU A 325 -3.79 17.81 7.96
N SER A 326 -2.96 18.47 7.14
CA SER A 326 -3.43 19.06 5.88
C SER A 326 -3.98 18.01 4.91
N TYR A 327 -3.35 16.85 4.82
CA TYR A 327 -3.83 15.71 4.04
C TYR A 327 -5.11 15.09 4.64
N LYS A 328 -5.17 14.93 5.97
CA LYS A 328 -6.39 14.45 6.66
C LYS A 328 -7.59 15.35 6.40
N LYS A 329 -7.39 16.67 6.42
CA LYS A 329 -8.45 17.66 6.09
C LYS A 329 -8.97 17.51 4.67
N MET A 330 -8.15 17.06 3.75
CA MET A 330 -8.58 16.76 2.37
C MET A 330 -9.45 15.51 2.29
N GLY A 331 -9.35 14.58 3.24
CA GLY A 331 -10.04 13.29 3.25
C GLY A 331 -9.12 12.09 3.13
N ILE A 332 -7.79 12.25 3.21
CA ILE A 332 -6.86 11.12 3.26
C ILE A 332 -6.96 10.45 4.62
N ARG A 333 -7.18 9.13 4.65
CA ARG A 333 -7.36 8.33 5.86
C ARG A 333 -6.33 7.22 6.02
N ALA A 334 -5.69 6.77 4.95
CA ALA A 334 -4.64 5.76 4.99
C ALA A 334 -3.29 6.41 4.64
N PHE A 335 -2.30 6.26 5.51
CA PHE A 335 -0.93 6.70 5.25
C PHE A 335 -0.02 5.48 5.21
N ILE A 336 0.68 5.28 4.10
CA ILE A 336 1.71 4.25 3.99
C ILE A 336 3.06 4.96 4.00
N LEU A 337 3.76 4.82 5.10
CA LEU A 337 4.99 5.54 5.39
C LEU A 337 6.21 4.62 5.25
N SER A 338 7.36 5.19 5.02
CA SER A 338 8.66 4.53 5.12
C SER A 338 9.77 5.55 5.26
N GLY A 339 10.94 5.11 5.66
CA GLY A 339 12.17 5.90 5.72
C GLY A 339 13.37 5.01 5.50
N TYR A 340 14.56 5.56 5.50
CA TYR A 340 15.80 4.84 5.26
C TYR A 340 16.84 5.15 6.36
N PRO A 341 17.35 4.13 7.10
CA PRO A 341 16.90 2.73 7.13
C PRO A 341 15.48 2.58 7.70
N HIS A 342 14.76 1.53 7.27
CA HIS A 342 13.35 1.38 7.62
C HIS A 342 13.09 1.21 9.11
N MET A 343 13.93 0.50 9.85
CA MET A 343 13.75 0.31 11.30
C MET A 343 13.98 1.61 12.06
N ASP A 344 15.10 2.28 11.80
CA ASP A 344 15.48 3.51 12.51
C ASP A 344 14.44 4.61 12.28
N GLU A 345 13.98 4.79 11.04
CA GLU A 345 12.97 5.79 10.71
C GLU A 345 11.57 5.43 11.28
N ALA A 346 11.25 4.13 11.42
CA ALA A 346 10.03 3.71 12.13
C ALA A 346 10.09 4.09 13.61
N GLU A 347 11.25 3.94 14.25
CA GLU A 347 11.46 4.34 15.64
C GLU A 347 11.41 5.86 15.82
N TYR A 348 12.06 6.63 14.94
CA TYR A 348 11.96 8.10 14.97
C TYR A 348 10.52 8.58 14.84
N PHE A 349 9.80 8.08 13.84
CA PHE A 349 8.40 8.45 13.63
C PHE A 349 7.53 7.99 14.81
N GLY A 350 7.74 6.77 15.30
CA GLY A 350 7.02 6.19 16.43
C GLY A 350 7.20 7.01 17.71
N LYS A 351 8.43 7.46 17.97
CA LYS A 351 8.74 8.26 19.16
C LYS A 351 8.25 9.71 19.05
N LEU A 352 8.42 10.34 17.89
CA LEU A 352 8.27 11.80 17.76
C LEU A 352 6.88 12.21 17.25
N VAL A 353 6.17 11.34 16.52
CA VAL A 353 4.92 11.70 15.82
C VAL A 353 3.72 10.88 16.26
N MET A 354 3.89 9.55 16.42
CA MET A 354 2.76 8.65 16.74
C MET A 354 2.01 9.01 18.04
N PRO A 355 2.64 9.51 19.12
CA PRO A 355 1.93 9.85 20.35
C PRO A 355 0.84 10.92 20.16
N ASP A 356 0.99 11.79 19.17
CA ASP A 356 0.04 12.89 18.88
C ASP A 356 -0.94 12.52 17.73
N MET A 357 -0.97 11.25 17.31
CA MET A 357 -1.85 10.79 16.24
C MET A 357 -2.98 9.91 16.76
N ASP A 358 -4.21 10.25 16.39
CA ASP A 358 -5.34 9.32 16.49
C ASP A 358 -5.25 8.27 15.37
N THR A 359 -5.01 7.02 15.74
CA THR A 359 -4.85 5.92 14.76
C THR A 359 -6.00 4.91 14.80
N CYS A 360 -6.29 4.26 13.67
CA CYS A 360 -7.30 3.21 13.56
C CYS A 360 -6.87 2.10 12.61
N SER A 361 -7.58 0.97 12.67
CA SER A 361 -7.55 -0.08 11.66
C SER A 361 -8.78 0.07 10.77
N LEU A 362 -8.59 0.32 9.48
CA LEU A 362 -9.71 0.50 8.54
C LEU A 362 -10.62 -0.73 8.45
N PRO A 363 -10.14 -1.99 8.46
CA PRO A 363 -11.03 -3.15 8.54
C PRO A 363 -12.03 -3.11 9.70
N HIS A 364 -11.63 -2.61 10.88
CA HIS A 364 -12.54 -2.40 12.01
C HIS A 364 -13.51 -1.25 11.76
N VAL A 365 -13.04 -0.13 11.23
CA VAL A 365 -13.88 1.02 10.87
C VAL A 365 -14.96 0.65 9.86
N TYR A 366 -14.63 -0.20 8.90
CA TYR A 366 -15.57 -0.72 7.90
C TYR A 366 -16.49 -1.81 8.45
N GLY A 367 -16.35 -2.21 9.72
CA GLY A 367 -17.15 -3.29 10.31
C GLY A 367 -16.89 -4.67 9.68
N ARG A 368 -15.73 -4.83 9.03
CA ARG A 368 -15.36 -6.10 8.38
C ARG A 368 -14.94 -7.15 9.41
N VAL A 369 -14.27 -6.76 10.48
CA VAL A 369 -13.80 -7.68 11.52
C VAL A 369 -14.95 -8.04 12.45
N PRO A 370 -15.39 -9.33 12.51
CA PRO A 370 -16.46 -9.75 13.38
C PRO A 370 -16.05 -9.77 14.85
N SER A 371 -17.00 -9.60 15.76
CA SER A 371 -16.76 -9.65 17.21
C SER A 371 -16.44 -11.06 17.74
N ALA A 372 -16.77 -12.09 16.95
CA ALA A 372 -16.45 -13.49 17.24
C ALA A 372 -15.93 -14.17 15.98
N PRO A 373 -15.02 -15.15 16.09
CA PRO A 373 -14.51 -15.89 14.94
C PRO A 373 -15.64 -16.49 14.11
N PRO A 374 -15.59 -16.37 12.78
CA PRO A 374 -16.59 -16.98 11.90
C PRO A 374 -16.53 -18.52 12.02
N LYS A 375 -17.67 -19.16 11.89
CA LYS A 375 -17.80 -20.62 11.96
C LYS A 375 -17.32 -21.33 10.69
N THR A 376 -16.49 -20.77 9.90
CA THR A 376 -15.99 -21.34 8.65
C THR A 376 -14.51 -21.17 8.52
N PRO A 377 -14.01 -21.87 7.61
CA PRO A 377 -14.05 -23.29 7.24
C PRO A 377 -12.95 -24.05 7.89
N LEU A 378 -12.04 -23.33 8.50
CA LEU A 378 -10.90 -23.90 9.18
C LEU A 378 -11.28 -24.48 10.56
N GLY A 379 -12.50 -24.26 11.02
CA GLY A 379 -12.91 -24.56 12.40
C GLY A 379 -13.89 -25.69 12.61
N THR A 380 -14.80 -25.99 11.70
CA THR A 380 -15.91 -26.91 12.02
C THR A 380 -15.80 -28.30 11.41
N GLY A 381 -15.04 -28.47 10.34
CA GLY A 381 -14.90 -29.78 9.70
C GLY A 381 -16.20 -30.36 9.12
N GLU A 382 -17.29 -29.65 9.21
CA GLU A 382 -18.56 -30.07 8.61
C GLU A 382 -18.44 -29.93 7.08
N ARG A 383 -18.38 -31.08 6.43
CA ARG A 383 -18.56 -31.16 4.99
C ARG A 383 -20.05 -31.21 4.73
N VAL A 384 -20.56 -30.26 3.99
CA VAL A 384 -21.90 -30.32 3.39
C VAL A 384 -21.88 -31.28 2.22
#